data_33d83749d8962109f887f55ef36f1a54
#
_entry.id   33d83749d8962109f887f55ef36f1a54
#
_cell.length_a   1.000
_cell.length_b   1.000
_cell.length_c   1.000
_cell.angle_alpha   90.00
_cell.angle_beta   90.00
_cell.angle_gamma   90.00
#
_symmetry.space_group_name_H-M   'P 1'
#
loop_
_entity.id
_entity.type
_entity.pdbx_description
1 polymer ?
#
loop_
_entity_poly.entity_id
_entity_poly.type
_entity_poly.pdbx_seq_one_letter_code
_entity_poly.pdbx_strand_id
1 'polypeptide(L)'
;VMMAAAGSFIFFVALFLLIEAIDRTLRDSTRTRKQTGSIVLGAYPAPLKLSPISKQCEEIATRYMSSAILRFFTERKEGMPFILNLLSTEQGSGKTYLAEQLQGYWESIGLKVRRLTDGTDFNSNSSAFTLAKNLTDLYTPGTEDILIVEYPSLEKANIPTPLLQDAQLNLLVASAVHGWKATDKVLLQKLKSQLGTSPYLYLNRAPKYEVETYTGMLPPYTFVHKQMYRLSQLALTESLFNWKKNSRKKPQDIDDDDDE
;
A
#
# COMPACT_ATOMS: atom_id res chain seq x y z
N VAL A 1 27.56 37.65 17.86
CA VAL A 1 26.12 37.33 17.74
C VAL A 1 25.83 36.65 16.41
N MET A 2 26.24 37.24 15.24
CA MET A 2 25.96 36.65 13.91
C MET A 2 26.58 35.24 13.72
N MET A 3 27.82 35.01 14.14
CA MET A 3 28.46 33.69 14.03
C MET A 3 27.76 32.63 14.90
N ALA A 4 27.29 32.98 16.10
CA ALA A 4 26.53 32.07 16.96
C ALA A 4 25.16 31.71 16.36
N ALA A 5 24.48 32.68 15.76
CA ALA A 5 23.20 32.43 15.07
C ALA A 5 23.37 31.54 13.83
N ALA A 6 24.40 31.75 13.03
CA ALA A 6 24.71 30.91 11.87
C ALA A 6 25.09 29.48 12.31
N GLY A 7 25.91 29.34 13.33
CA GLY A 7 26.27 28.02 13.87
C GLY A 7 25.07 27.24 14.43
N SER A 8 24.18 27.93 15.16
CA SER A 8 22.95 27.36 15.65
C SER A 8 22.04 26.89 14.50
N PHE A 9 21.85 27.69 13.46
CA PHE A 9 21.06 27.34 12.30
C PHE A 9 21.61 26.09 11.59
N ILE A 10 22.91 26.04 11.33
CA ILE A 10 23.58 24.87 10.70
C ILE A 10 23.38 23.62 11.55
N PHE A 11 23.52 23.75 12.88
CA PHE A 11 23.31 22.63 13.81
C PHE A 11 21.89 22.07 13.72
N PHE A 12 20.87 22.92 13.74
CA PHE A 12 19.47 22.47 13.61
C PHE A 12 19.18 21.84 12.25
N VAL A 13 19.71 22.41 11.16
CA VAL A 13 19.57 21.81 9.83
C VAL A 13 20.23 20.43 9.78
N ALA A 14 21.45 20.30 10.31
CA ALA A 14 22.16 19.02 10.37
C ALA A 14 21.38 18.00 11.22
N LEU A 15 20.82 18.41 12.36
CA LEU A 15 19.99 17.57 13.22
C LEU A 15 18.71 17.10 12.50
N PHE A 16 18.02 17.99 11.78
CA PHE A 16 16.86 17.63 10.98
C PHE A 16 17.20 16.62 9.86
N LEU A 17 18.30 16.86 9.16
CA LEU A 17 18.79 15.93 8.13
C LEU A 17 19.14 14.55 8.71
N LEU A 18 19.75 14.53 9.90
CA LEU A 18 20.07 13.29 10.61
C LEU A 18 18.81 12.52 11.00
N ILE A 19 17.80 13.19 11.57
CA ILE A 19 16.50 12.59 11.91
C ILE A 19 15.84 12.02 10.66
N GLU A 20 15.80 12.76 9.56
CA GLU A 20 15.22 12.32 8.29
C GLU A 20 16.00 11.13 7.70
N ALA A 21 17.33 11.09 7.83
CA ALA A 21 18.16 9.97 7.37
C ALA A 21 17.94 8.67 8.17
N ILE A 22 17.64 8.80 9.47
CA ILE A 22 17.38 7.66 10.37
C ILE A 22 15.92 7.19 10.26
N ASP A 23 15.01 8.06 9.85
CA ASP A 23 13.59 7.75 9.73
C ASP A 23 13.35 6.65 8.68
N ARG A 24 12.87 5.48 9.15
CA ARG A 24 12.56 4.30 8.32
C ARG A 24 11.07 4.10 8.14
N THR A 25 10.24 5.09 8.43
CA THR A 25 8.79 4.98 8.24
C THR A 25 8.43 4.90 6.76
N LEU A 26 7.37 4.17 6.45
CA LEU A 26 6.80 4.09 5.10
C LEU A 26 5.84 5.26 4.83
N ARG A 27 6.22 6.47 5.25
CA ARG A 27 5.38 7.66 5.31
C ARG A 27 4.74 8.04 3.97
N ASP A 28 5.43 7.78 2.87
CA ASP A 28 4.99 8.10 1.51
C ASP A 28 5.30 6.97 0.52
N SER A 29 4.61 6.97 -0.62
CA SER A 29 4.72 5.95 -1.65
C SER A 29 6.10 5.88 -2.30
N THR A 30 6.78 7.01 -2.47
CA THR A 30 8.11 7.06 -3.07
C THR A 30 9.14 6.37 -2.18
N ARG A 31 9.12 6.70 -0.88
CA ARG A 31 9.97 6.06 0.12
C ARG A 31 9.64 4.58 0.27
N THR A 32 8.36 4.24 0.32
CA THR A 32 7.87 2.86 0.38
C THR A 32 8.39 2.05 -0.79
N ARG A 33 8.25 2.55 -2.01
CA ARG A 33 8.74 1.89 -3.22
C ARG A 33 10.26 1.70 -3.20
N LYS A 34 11.02 2.70 -2.74
CA LYS A 34 12.49 2.59 -2.59
C LYS A 34 12.89 1.51 -1.57
N GLN A 35 12.17 1.40 -0.45
CA GLN A 35 12.50 0.47 0.63
C GLN A 35 12.03 -0.96 0.35
N THR A 36 10.89 -1.13 -0.32
CA THR A 36 10.24 -2.43 -0.50
C THR A 36 10.39 -2.98 -1.91
N GLY A 37 10.60 -2.15 -2.91
CA GLY A 37 10.56 -2.53 -4.32
C GLY A 37 9.18 -2.98 -4.80
N SER A 38 8.12 -2.67 -4.05
CA SER A 38 6.73 -3.04 -4.37
C SER A 38 5.92 -1.83 -4.83
N ILE A 39 4.89 -2.07 -5.64
CA ILE A 39 3.99 -1.02 -6.12
C ILE A 39 2.99 -0.70 -5.01
N VAL A 40 2.85 0.59 -4.67
CA VAL A 40 1.83 1.08 -3.75
C VAL A 40 0.55 1.35 -4.54
N LEU A 41 -0.54 0.64 -4.21
CA LEU A 41 -1.85 0.81 -4.86
C LEU A 41 -2.60 2.03 -4.37
N GLY A 42 -2.35 2.44 -3.14
CA GLY A 42 -3.05 3.56 -2.53
C GLY A 42 -2.67 3.75 -1.08
N ALA A 43 -3.28 4.76 -0.49
CA ALA A 43 -3.09 5.12 0.89
C ALA A 43 -4.44 5.41 1.57
N TYR A 44 -4.55 5.03 2.85
CA TYR A 44 -5.72 5.26 3.69
C TYR A 44 -5.36 6.22 4.82
N PRO A 45 -6.22 7.20 5.15
CA PRO A 45 -5.89 8.21 6.14
C PRO A 45 -5.71 7.62 7.53
N ALA A 46 -4.85 8.25 8.33
CA ALA A 46 -4.81 8.00 9.76
C ALA A 46 -6.19 8.33 10.36
N PRO A 47 -6.67 7.55 11.37
CA PRO A 47 -7.93 7.85 12.02
C PRO A 47 -7.82 9.24 12.66
N LEU A 48 -8.61 10.16 12.15
CA LEU A 48 -8.76 11.49 12.71
C LEU A 48 -9.77 11.43 13.84
N LYS A 49 -9.81 12.47 14.71
CA LYS A 49 -10.88 12.59 15.70
C LYS A 49 -12.23 12.52 14.98
N LEU A 50 -13.18 11.81 15.55
CA LEU A 50 -14.55 11.67 15.03
C LEU A 50 -15.13 13.05 14.70
N SER A 51 -15.20 13.37 13.43
CA SER A 51 -15.80 14.58 12.90
C SER A 51 -16.47 14.25 11.57
N PRO A 52 -17.49 15.00 11.15
CA PRO A 52 -18.11 14.78 9.83
C PRO A 52 -17.11 14.83 8.67
N ILE A 53 -16.10 15.68 8.79
CA ILE A 53 -15.03 15.82 7.78
C ILE A 53 -14.14 14.56 7.73
N SER A 54 -13.81 14.00 8.91
CA SER A 54 -13.04 12.75 8.99
C SER A 54 -13.76 11.62 8.27
N LYS A 55 -15.04 11.44 8.58
CA LYS A 55 -15.87 10.41 7.96
C LYS A 55 -15.95 10.58 6.44
N GLN A 56 -16.13 11.81 5.96
CA GLN A 56 -16.13 12.10 4.53
C GLN A 56 -14.79 11.76 3.85
N CYS A 57 -13.65 12.04 4.52
CA CYS A 57 -12.33 11.65 4.01
C CYS A 57 -12.18 10.13 3.90
N GLU A 58 -12.66 9.39 4.91
CA GLU A 58 -12.64 7.93 4.93
C GLU A 58 -13.52 7.32 3.85
N GLU A 59 -14.73 7.86 3.63
CA GLU A 59 -15.63 7.43 2.56
C GLU A 59 -15.01 7.63 1.16
N ILE A 60 -14.36 8.79 0.94
CA ILE A 60 -13.64 9.06 -0.30
C ILE A 60 -12.48 8.06 -0.46
N ALA A 61 -11.65 7.89 0.57
CA ALA A 61 -10.51 6.97 0.55
C ALA A 61 -10.96 5.52 0.28
N THR A 62 -12.05 5.07 0.93
CA THR A 62 -12.62 3.73 0.72
C THR A 62 -13.09 3.52 -0.72
N ARG A 63 -13.76 4.50 -1.32
CA ARG A 63 -14.19 4.44 -2.71
C ARG A 63 -13.01 4.32 -3.69
N TYR A 64 -11.95 5.08 -3.47
CA TYR A 64 -10.74 4.99 -4.29
C TYR A 64 -9.97 3.68 -4.06
N MET A 65 -9.90 3.19 -2.81
CA MET A 65 -9.34 1.88 -2.48
C MET A 65 -10.11 0.76 -3.20
N SER A 66 -11.43 0.78 -3.12
CA SER A 66 -12.30 -0.14 -3.86
C SER A 66 -12.01 -0.11 -5.36
N SER A 67 -11.97 1.07 -5.97
CA SER A 67 -11.67 1.21 -7.40
C SER A 67 -10.29 0.65 -7.78
N ALA A 68 -9.28 0.88 -6.94
CA ALA A 68 -7.94 0.36 -7.18
C ALA A 68 -7.87 -1.18 -7.09
N ILE A 69 -8.70 -1.79 -6.24
CA ILE A 69 -8.78 -3.25 -6.07
C ILE A 69 -9.64 -3.89 -7.16
N LEU A 70 -10.81 -3.32 -7.46
CA LEU A 70 -11.77 -3.91 -8.40
C LEU A 70 -11.25 -3.96 -9.85
N ARG A 71 -10.18 -3.24 -10.19
CA ARG A 71 -9.54 -3.40 -11.50
C ARG A 71 -8.99 -4.83 -11.72
N PHE A 72 -8.72 -5.58 -10.64
CA PHE A 72 -8.31 -6.98 -10.70
C PHE A 72 -9.48 -7.96 -10.73
N PHE A 73 -10.71 -7.46 -10.60
CA PHE A 73 -11.91 -8.31 -10.57
C PHE A 73 -12.12 -9.12 -11.86
N THR A 74 -11.66 -8.60 -12.99
CA THR A 74 -11.69 -9.31 -14.27
C THR A 74 -10.78 -10.54 -14.33
N GLU A 75 -9.83 -10.66 -13.41
CA GLU A 75 -8.92 -11.79 -13.31
C GLU A 75 -9.53 -12.98 -12.55
N ARG A 76 -10.76 -12.84 -12.03
CA ARG A 76 -11.46 -13.93 -11.35
C ARG A 76 -11.74 -15.09 -12.29
N LYS A 77 -11.66 -16.31 -11.77
CA LYS A 77 -12.06 -17.52 -12.48
C LYS A 77 -13.59 -17.56 -12.58
N GLU A 78 -14.12 -18.00 -13.69
CA GLU A 78 -15.57 -18.12 -13.90
C GLU A 78 -16.20 -19.06 -12.83
N GLY A 79 -17.29 -18.60 -12.22
CA GLY A 79 -17.96 -19.36 -11.15
C GLY A 79 -17.30 -19.31 -9.78
N MET A 80 -16.16 -18.60 -9.63
CA MET A 80 -15.47 -18.42 -8.34
C MET A 80 -15.54 -16.97 -7.89
N PRO A 81 -15.53 -16.69 -6.57
CA PRO A 81 -15.43 -15.32 -6.09
C PRO A 81 -14.08 -14.69 -6.46
N PHE A 82 -14.04 -13.37 -6.50
CA PHE A 82 -12.77 -12.64 -6.50
C PHE A 82 -12.12 -12.73 -5.12
N ILE A 83 -10.92 -13.28 -5.04
CA ILE A 83 -10.20 -13.50 -3.79
C ILE A 83 -9.19 -12.37 -3.56
N LEU A 84 -9.40 -11.62 -2.48
CA LEU A 84 -8.50 -10.59 -1.98
C LEU A 84 -7.82 -11.07 -0.70
N ASN A 85 -6.52 -11.34 -0.75
CA ASN A 85 -5.74 -11.63 0.43
C ASN A 85 -5.23 -10.33 1.08
N LEU A 86 -5.53 -10.12 2.35
CA LEU A 86 -4.97 -9.05 3.17
C LEU A 86 -3.85 -9.59 4.04
N LEU A 87 -2.64 -9.13 3.76
CA LEU A 87 -1.39 -9.55 4.39
C LEU A 87 -0.80 -8.39 5.19
N SER A 88 0.06 -8.67 6.15
CA SER A 88 0.92 -7.68 6.80
C SER A 88 2.17 -8.34 7.35
N THR A 89 3.27 -7.61 7.47
CA THR A 89 4.48 -8.12 8.12
C THR A 89 4.30 -8.16 9.63
N GLU A 90 3.69 -7.13 10.23
CA GLU A 90 3.48 -6.99 11.67
C GLU A 90 2.01 -6.93 12.05
N GLN A 91 1.72 -7.11 13.35
CA GLN A 91 0.39 -6.87 13.90
C GLN A 91 0.03 -5.38 13.94
N GLY A 92 -1.27 -5.09 13.99
CA GLY A 92 -1.76 -3.70 14.15
C GLY A 92 -1.57 -2.81 12.92
N SER A 93 -1.20 -3.35 11.75
CA SER A 93 -1.12 -2.61 10.49
C SER A 93 -2.48 -2.08 9.99
N GLY A 94 -3.60 -2.61 10.56
CA GLY A 94 -4.98 -2.17 10.27
C GLY A 94 -5.68 -2.94 9.17
N LYS A 95 -5.29 -4.18 8.89
CA LYS A 95 -5.98 -5.07 7.92
C LYS A 95 -7.47 -5.17 8.18
N THR A 96 -7.86 -5.53 9.41
CA THR A 96 -9.26 -5.68 9.83
C THR A 96 -10.07 -4.43 9.55
N TYR A 97 -9.53 -3.27 9.92
CA TYR A 97 -10.20 -2.00 9.66
C TYR A 97 -10.44 -1.75 8.17
N LEU A 98 -9.43 -1.98 7.33
CA LEU A 98 -9.57 -1.83 5.87
C LEU A 98 -10.53 -2.87 5.28
N ALA A 99 -10.52 -4.11 5.78
CA ALA A 99 -11.45 -5.15 5.38
C ALA A 99 -12.91 -4.75 5.66
N GLU A 100 -13.17 -4.18 6.85
CA GLU A 100 -14.49 -3.70 7.25
C GLU A 100 -14.98 -2.53 6.38
N GLN A 101 -14.10 -1.57 6.09
CA GLN A 101 -14.44 -0.45 5.22
C GLN A 101 -14.76 -0.92 3.79
N LEU A 102 -13.97 -1.85 3.24
CA LEU A 102 -14.22 -2.42 1.92
C LEU A 102 -15.51 -3.23 1.88
N GLN A 103 -15.71 -4.11 2.87
CA GLN A 103 -16.91 -4.93 2.97
C GLN A 103 -18.16 -4.05 3.00
N GLY A 104 -18.22 -3.08 3.93
CA GLY A 104 -19.37 -2.20 4.05
C GLY A 104 -19.65 -1.39 2.77
N TYR A 105 -18.59 -0.91 2.10
CA TYR A 105 -18.75 -0.20 0.85
C TYR A 105 -19.26 -1.12 -0.27
N TRP A 106 -18.68 -2.29 -0.47
CA TRP A 106 -19.08 -3.22 -1.53
C TRP A 106 -20.50 -3.77 -1.32
N GLU A 107 -20.88 -4.07 -0.07
CA GLU A 107 -22.26 -4.45 0.26
C GLU A 107 -23.24 -3.31 -0.03
N SER A 108 -22.86 -2.05 0.20
CA SER A 108 -23.69 -0.88 -0.08
C SER A 108 -23.97 -0.66 -1.58
N ILE A 109 -23.10 -1.17 -2.45
CA ILE A 109 -23.27 -1.14 -3.91
C ILE A 109 -23.83 -2.45 -4.49
N GLY A 110 -24.25 -3.38 -3.61
CA GLY A 110 -24.96 -4.60 -3.99
C GLY A 110 -24.08 -5.83 -4.27
N LEU A 111 -22.78 -5.79 -3.98
CA LEU A 111 -21.92 -6.96 -4.09
C LEU A 111 -22.03 -7.85 -2.84
N LYS A 112 -22.01 -9.15 -3.05
CA LYS A 112 -22.00 -10.14 -1.96
C LYS A 112 -20.56 -10.37 -1.51
N VAL A 113 -20.24 -9.91 -0.30
CA VAL A 113 -18.90 -10.01 0.25
C VAL A 113 -18.88 -10.96 1.43
N ARG A 114 -17.91 -11.87 1.45
CA ARG A 114 -17.60 -12.70 2.61
C ARG A 114 -16.20 -12.40 3.09
N ARG A 115 -16.03 -12.30 4.40
CA ARG A 115 -14.74 -12.16 5.04
C ARG A 115 -14.38 -13.44 5.77
N LEU A 116 -13.16 -13.92 5.60
CA LEU A 116 -12.57 -15.03 6.36
C LEU A 116 -11.44 -14.46 7.22
N THR A 117 -11.48 -14.78 8.50
CA THR A 117 -10.53 -14.24 9.48
C THR A 117 -9.91 -15.37 10.30
N ASP A 118 -8.60 -15.29 10.53
CA ASP A 118 -7.88 -16.21 11.41
C ASP A 118 -8.45 -16.18 12.84
N GLY A 119 -8.63 -17.35 13.42
CA GLY A 119 -9.22 -17.55 14.75
C GLY A 119 -10.76 -17.61 14.77
N THR A 120 -11.43 -17.23 13.68
CA THR A 120 -12.90 -17.30 13.56
C THR A 120 -13.32 -18.32 12.51
N ASP A 121 -12.86 -18.16 11.27
CA ASP A 121 -13.26 -19.00 10.14
C ASP A 121 -12.25 -20.12 9.88
N PHE A 122 -10.98 -19.87 10.15
CA PHE A 122 -9.90 -20.85 10.08
C PHE A 122 -8.90 -20.64 11.22
N ASN A 123 -8.04 -21.60 11.46
CA ASN A 123 -6.98 -21.50 12.48
C ASN A 123 -5.62 -21.68 11.82
N SER A 124 -4.83 -20.63 11.79
CA SER A 124 -3.49 -20.61 11.19
C SER A 124 -2.47 -21.56 11.87
N ASN A 125 -2.76 -22.03 13.08
CA ASN A 125 -1.95 -23.02 13.79
C ASN A 125 -2.44 -24.46 13.58
N SER A 126 -3.45 -24.70 12.74
CA SER A 126 -3.97 -26.04 12.47
C SER A 126 -3.20 -26.75 11.35
N SER A 127 -3.23 -28.08 11.37
CA SER A 127 -2.72 -28.90 10.28
C SER A 127 -3.49 -28.68 8.98
N ALA A 128 -4.81 -28.45 9.08
CA ALA A 128 -5.66 -28.14 7.93
C ALA A 128 -5.18 -26.89 7.20
N PHE A 129 -4.86 -25.82 7.93
CA PHE A 129 -4.29 -24.61 7.33
C PHE A 129 -2.92 -24.87 6.72
N THR A 130 -2.02 -25.54 7.46
CA THR A 130 -0.64 -25.76 7.03
C THR A 130 -0.55 -26.63 5.76
N LEU A 131 -1.47 -27.58 5.60
CA LEU A 131 -1.52 -28.53 4.48
C LEU A 131 -2.49 -28.12 3.37
N ALA A 132 -3.18 -27.00 3.51
CA ALA A 132 -4.15 -26.52 2.53
C ALA A 132 -3.51 -26.32 1.16
N LYS A 133 -4.15 -26.87 0.13
CA LYS A 133 -3.73 -26.77 -1.28
C LYS A 133 -4.47 -25.67 -2.04
N ASN A 134 -5.65 -25.32 -1.55
CA ASN A 134 -6.47 -24.24 -2.09
C ASN A 134 -7.35 -23.67 -0.97
N LEU A 135 -7.97 -22.54 -1.25
CA LEU A 135 -8.77 -21.85 -0.23
C LEU A 135 -10.05 -22.63 0.14
N THR A 136 -10.56 -23.46 -0.76
CA THR A 136 -11.75 -24.30 -0.50
C THR A 136 -11.51 -25.41 0.54
N ASP A 137 -10.25 -25.68 0.87
CA ASP A 137 -9.91 -26.57 1.99
C ASP A 137 -10.19 -25.91 3.35
N LEU A 138 -10.31 -24.59 3.40
CA LEU A 138 -10.52 -23.81 4.62
C LEU A 138 -11.94 -23.29 4.77
N TYR A 139 -12.70 -23.19 3.68
CA TYR A 139 -14.08 -22.69 3.73
C TYR A 139 -14.94 -23.35 2.65
N THR A 140 -16.25 -23.35 2.85
CA THR A 140 -17.20 -23.79 1.83
C THR A 140 -17.65 -22.61 0.99
N PRO A 141 -17.37 -22.59 -0.34
CA PRO A 141 -17.85 -21.55 -1.23
C PRO A 141 -19.38 -21.42 -1.22
N GLY A 142 -19.86 -20.18 -1.28
CA GLY A 142 -21.28 -19.84 -1.35
C GLY A 142 -21.58 -19.09 -2.65
N THR A 143 -22.39 -18.04 -2.54
CA THR A 143 -22.81 -17.19 -3.67
C THR A 143 -22.15 -15.81 -3.61
N GLU A 144 -21.02 -15.70 -2.93
CA GLU A 144 -20.25 -14.48 -2.80
C GLU A 144 -19.58 -14.07 -4.13
N ASP A 145 -19.59 -12.77 -4.40
CA ASP A 145 -18.86 -12.16 -5.53
C ASP A 145 -17.41 -11.92 -5.15
N ILE A 146 -17.17 -11.56 -3.88
CA ILE A 146 -15.84 -11.20 -3.34
C ILE A 146 -15.62 -11.95 -2.02
N LEU A 147 -14.41 -12.49 -1.92
CA LEU A 147 -13.91 -13.13 -0.70
C LEU A 147 -12.69 -12.35 -0.20
N ILE A 148 -12.79 -11.74 0.98
CA ILE A 148 -11.66 -11.09 1.65
C ILE A 148 -11.08 -12.09 2.65
N VAL A 149 -9.81 -12.45 2.49
CA VAL A 149 -9.11 -13.32 3.41
C VAL A 149 -8.12 -12.52 4.24
N GLU A 150 -8.40 -12.40 5.53
CA GLU A 150 -7.53 -11.70 6.46
C GLU A 150 -6.60 -12.70 7.16
N TYR A 151 -5.37 -12.80 6.65
CA TYR A 151 -4.35 -13.66 7.24
C TYR A 151 -3.73 -13.03 8.51
N PRO A 152 -3.19 -13.85 9.43
CA PRO A 152 -2.35 -13.36 10.51
C PRO A 152 -1.14 -12.60 9.95
N SER A 153 -0.44 -11.85 10.81
CA SER A 153 0.82 -11.21 10.38
C SER A 153 1.87 -12.26 10.03
N LEU A 154 2.71 -11.97 9.04
CA LEU A 154 3.77 -12.87 8.59
C LEU A 154 4.81 -13.17 9.66
N GLU A 155 4.92 -12.32 10.69
CA GLU A 155 5.76 -12.60 11.85
C GLU A 155 5.18 -13.71 12.77
N LYS A 156 3.84 -13.92 12.73
CA LYS A 156 3.16 -14.90 13.58
C LYS A 156 2.96 -16.25 12.91
N ALA A 157 2.62 -16.26 11.63
CA ALA A 157 2.33 -17.49 10.91
C ALA A 157 2.90 -17.45 9.49
N ASN A 158 3.33 -18.61 9.04
CA ASN A 158 3.70 -18.81 7.64
C ASN A 158 2.46 -19.18 6.84
N ILE A 159 2.15 -18.40 5.81
CA ILE A 159 1.00 -18.67 4.94
C ILE A 159 1.44 -19.67 3.87
N PRO A 160 0.70 -20.77 3.65
CA PRO A 160 0.98 -21.72 2.58
C PRO A 160 0.97 -21.05 1.21
N THR A 161 1.98 -21.36 0.41
CA THR A 161 2.12 -20.82 -0.96
C THR A 161 0.88 -21.02 -1.83
N PRO A 162 0.21 -22.19 -1.83
CA PRO A 162 -1.00 -22.38 -2.62
C PRO A 162 -2.12 -21.40 -2.29
N LEU A 163 -2.31 -21.06 -1.01
CA LEU A 163 -3.34 -20.08 -0.59
C LEU A 163 -3.03 -18.66 -1.09
N LEU A 164 -1.74 -18.32 -1.18
CA LEU A 164 -1.31 -17.03 -1.74
C LEU A 164 -1.50 -16.99 -3.27
N GLN A 165 -1.27 -18.10 -3.96
CA GLN A 165 -1.39 -18.21 -5.41
C GLN A 165 -2.83 -18.36 -5.90
N ASP A 166 -3.74 -18.77 -5.03
CA ASP A 166 -5.17 -18.90 -5.37
C ASP A 166 -5.89 -17.55 -5.46
N ALA A 167 -5.33 -16.51 -4.85
CA ALA A 167 -5.89 -15.17 -4.87
C ALA A 167 -5.52 -14.38 -6.13
N GLN A 168 -6.48 -13.60 -6.64
CA GLN A 168 -6.23 -12.65 -7.72
C GLN A 168 -5.46 -11.43 -7.24
N LEU A 169 -5.58 -11.07 -5.95
CA LEU A 169 -4.83 -9.95 -5.40
C LEU A 169 -4.27 -10.26 -4.01
N ASN A 170 -2.96 -10.21 -3.90
CA ASN A 170 -2.27 -10.23 -2.61
C ASN A 170 -1.88 -8.79 -2.23
N LEU A 171 -2.57 -8.23 -1.24
CA LEU A 171 -2.41 -6.86 -0.79
C LEU A 171 -1.71 -6.83 0.57
N LEU A 172 -0.48 -6.34 0.58
CA LEU A 172 0.30 -6.16 1.81
C LEU A 172 -0.03 -4.81 2.44
N VAL A 173 -0.73 -4.83 3.56
CA VAL A 173 -1.08 -3.63 4.33
C VAL A 173 0.08 -3.28 5.26
N ALA A 174 0.63 -2.09 5.09
CA ALA A 174 1.67 -1.54 5.93
C ALA A 174 1.21 -0.24 6.59
N SER A 175 1.62 -0.02 7.84
CA SER A 175 1.33 1.23 8.55
C SER A 175 2.35 2.30 8.17
N ALA A 176 1.89 3.45 7.69
CA ALA A 176 2.74 4.58 7.32
C ALA A 176 3.47 5.21 8.52
N VAL A 177 2.99 4.97 9.73
CA VAL A 177 3.57 5.53 10.98
C VAL A 177 4.56 4.60 11.67
N HIS A 178 4.64 3.35 11.24
CA HIS A 178 5.61 2.40 11.80
C HIS A 178 6.89 2.36 10.97
N GLY A 179 8.02 2.23 11.67
CA GLY A 179 9.32 2.09 11.01
C GLY A 179 9.48 0.72 10.36
N TRP A 180 9.94 0.70 9.11
CA TRP A 180 10.23 -0.53 8.37
C TRP A 180 11.50 -1.21 8.89
N LYS A 181 11.33 -2.34 9.57
CA LYS A 181 12.38 -3.07 10.26
C LYS A 181 13.15 -4.00 9.31
N ALA A 182 14.30 -4.48 9.76
CA ALA A 182 15.05 -5.52 9.03
C ALA A 182 14.22 -6.81 8.89
N THR A 183 13.46 -7.18 9.92
CA THR A 183 12.55 -8.33 9.91
C THR A 183 11.49 -8.19 8.80
N ASP A 184 10.90 -7.00 8.61
CA ASP A 184 9.90 -6.76 7.57
C ASP A 184 10.48 -7.00 6.17
N LYS A 185 11.74 -6.61 5.96
CA LYS A 185 12.44 -6.87 4.68
C LYS A 185 12.58 -8.35 4.41
N VAL A 186 12.97 -9.13 5.42
CA VAL A 186 13.11 -10.58 5.29
C VAL A 186 11.76 -11.24 5.01
N LEU A 187 10.71 -10.86 5.75
CA LEU A 187 9.37 -11.38 5.56
C LEU A 187 8.80 -11.02 4.17
N LEU A 188 9.00 -9.78 3.72
CA LEU A 188 8.61 -9.37 2.38
C LEU A 188 9.39 -10.15 1.31
N GLN A 189 10.67 -10.39 1.50
CA GLN A 189 11.48 -11.13 0.54
C GLN A 189 11.04 -12.59 0.45
N LYS A 190 10.70 -13.22 1.60
CA LYS A 190 10.10 -14.55 1.64
C LYS A 190 8.75 -14.57 0.91
N LEU A 191 7.88 -13.59 1.16
CA LEU A 191 6.58 -13.47 0.47
C LEU A 191 6.76 -13.33 -1.04
N LYS A 192 7.71 -12.51 -1.50
CA LYS A 192 8.03 -12.36 -2.93
C LYS A 192 8.48 -13.68 -3.55
N SER A 193 9.30 -14.47 -2.85
CA SER A 193 9.73 -15.78 -3.37
C SER A 193 8.58 -16.78 -3.45
N GLN A 194 7.61 -16.74 -2.54
CA GLN A 194 6.42 -17.59 -2.56
C GLN A 194 5.45 -17.20 -3.69
N LEU A 195 5.29 -15.91 -3.96
CA LEU A 195 4.41 -15.39 -5.01
C LEU A 195 5.02 -15.46 -6.40
N GLY A 196 6.35 -15.49 -6.52
CA GLY A 196 7.07 -15.29 -7.77
C GLY A 196 7.05 -13.85 -8.29
N THR A 197 6.29 -12.96 -7.63
CA THR A 197 6.12 -11.55 -7.97
C THR A 197 6.13 -10.69 -6.71
N SER A 198 6.27 -9.37 -6.86
CA SER A 198 6.11 -8.46 -5.72
C SER A 198 4.63 -8.27 -5.40
N PRO A 199 4.21 -8.43 -4.12
CA PRO A 199 2.85 -8.10 -3.73
C PRO A 199 2.60 -6.60 -3.89
N TYR A 200 1.34 -6.24 -4.11
CA TYR A 200 0.94 -4.85 -4.03
C TYR A 200 0.91 -4.39 -2.58
N LEU A 201 1.28 -3.13 -2.35
CA LEU A 201 1.26 -2.50 -1.04
C LEU A 201 0.09 -1.54 -0.92
N TYR A 202 -0.45 -1.44 0.29
CA TYR A 202 -1.43 -0.44 0.67
C TYR A 202 -0.99 0.23 1.97
N LEU A 203 -0.83 1.55 1.94
CA LEU A 203 -0.39 2.32 3.11
C LEU A 203 -1.59 2.69 3.97
N ASN A 204 -1.65 2.17 5.17
CA ASN A 204 -2.65 2.56 6.17
C ASN A 204 -2.08 3.62 7.13
N ARG A 205 -2.93 4.43 7.73
CA ARG A 205 -2.55 5.56 8.59
C ARG A 205 -1.62 6.54 7.91
N ALA A 206 -1.80 6.73 6.62
CA ALA A 206 -1.01 7.66 5.85
C ALA A 206 -1.36 9.12 6.17
N PRO A 207 -0.40 10.03 6.08
CA PRO A 207 -0.68 11.45 6.20
C PRO A 207 -1.58 11.92 5.05
N LYS A 208 -2.36 12.97 5.29
CA LYS A 208 -3.37 13.47 4.37
C LYS A 208 -2.81 13.74 2.96
N TYR A 209 -1.64 14.35 2.86
CA TYR A 209 -1.02 14.68 1.57
C TYR A 209 -0.72 13.43 0.73
N GLU A 210 -0.38 12.31 1.37
CA GLU A 210 -0.13 11.04 0.68
C GLU A 210 -1.44 10.41 0.19
N VAL A 211 -2.50 10.47 0.99
CA VAL A 211 -3.83 10.01 0.56
C VAL A 211 -4.32 10.82 -0.63
N GLU A 212 -4.13 12.15 -0.60
CA GLU A 212 -4.49 13.08 -1.69
C GLU A 212 -3.75 12.80 -3.01
N THR A 213 -2.60 12.14 -2.95
CA THR A 213 -1.90 11.68 -4.16
C THR A 213 -2.71 10.67 -4.96
N TYR A 214 -3.52 9.86 -4.27
CA TYR A 214 -4.35 8.81 -4.88
C TYR A 214 -5.82 9.21 -5.07
N THR A 215 -6.34 10.07 -4.19
CA THR A 215 -7.77 10.40 -4.15
C THR A 215 -8.10 11.77 -4.73
N GLY A 216 -7.07 12.58 -5.00
CA GLY A 216 -7.24 14.01 -5.19
C GLY A 216 -7.48 14.74 -3.86
N MET A 217 -7.74 16.03 -3.92
CA MET A 217 -7.85 16.88 -2.74
C MET A 217 -9.00 16.44 -1.82
N LEU A 218 -8.69 16.23 -0.54
CA LEU A 218 -9.64 15.84 0.50
C LEU A 218 -10.17 17.05 1.29
N PRO A 219 -11.39 16.97 1.88
CA PRO A 219 -11.91 17.99 2.79
C PRO A 219 -10.98 18.25 3.98
N PRO A 220 -11.03 19.47 4.62
CA PRO A 220 -11.78 20.64 4.23
C PRO A 220 -11.12 21.40 3.07
N TYR A 221 -11.91 21.92 2.14
CA TYR A 221 -11.45 22.66 0.97
C TYR A 221 -11.19 24.14 1.28
N THR A 222 -10.35 24.41 2.29
CA THR A 222 -9.99 25.79 2.66
C THR A 222 -9.08 26.43 1.61
N PHE A 223 -9.02 27.77 1.55
CA PHE A 223 -8.14 28.49 0.63
C PHE A 223 -6.68 28.10 0.82
N VAL A 224 -6.22 28.06 2.08
CA VAL A 224 -4.83 27.68 2.42
C VAL A 224 -4.55 26.25 1.97
N HIS A 225 -5.47 25.32 2.22
CA HIS A 225 -5.31 23.92 1.79
C HIS A 225 -5.23 23.80 0.26
N LYS A 226 -6.07 24.55 -0.48
CA LYS A 226 -6.01 24.59 -1.95
C LYS A 226 -4.65 25.09 -2.46
N GLN A 227 -4.08 26.12 -1.84
CA GLN A 227 -2.77 26.63 -2.22
C GLN A 227 -1.65 25.63 -1.90
N MET A 228 -1.68 25.05 -0.70
CA MET A 228 -0.73 24.00 -0.30
C MET A 228 -0.80 22.77 -1.23
N TYR A 229 -2.01 22.33 -1.57
CA TYR A 229 -2.21 21.24 -2.53
C TYR A 229 -1.64 21.58 -3.91
N ARG A 230 -1.90 22.78 -4.44
CA ARG A 230 -1.31 23.23 -5.72
C ARG A 230 0.22 23.27 -5.66
N LEU A 231 0.79 23.77 -4.57
CA LEU A 231 2.23 23.78 -4.38
C LEU A 231 2.82 22.37 -4.31
N SER A 232 2.15 21.44 -3.65
CA SER A 232 2.60 20.03 -3.59
C SER A 232 2.57 19.36 -4.97
N GLN A 233 1.62 19.71 -5.83
CA GLN A 233 1.55 19.22 -7.21
C GLN A 233 2.63 19.85 -8.11
N LEU A 234 3.08 21.06 -7.81
CA LEU A 234 4.18 21.74 -8.52
C LEU A 234 5.56 21.37 -7.95
N ALA A 235 5.60 21.02 -6.68
CA ALA A 235 6.82 20.67 -5.98
C ALA A 235 7.32 19.31 -6.47
N LEU A 236 8.18 19.38 -7.49
CA LEU A 236 9.26 18.44 -7.68
C LEU A 236 8.85 16.98 -7.80
N THR A 237 8.03 16.67 -8.76
CA THR A 237 8.01 15.34 -9.34
C THR A 237 9.44 15.03 -9.84
N GLU A 238 9.97 13.85 -9.50
CA GLU A 238 11.26 13.34 -10.02
C GLU A 238 11.38 13.48 -11.53
N SER A 239 10.28 13.70 -12.26
CA SER A 239 10.23 13.98 -13.69
C SER A 239 11.05 15.22 -14.12
N LEU A 240 11.14 16.27 -13.31
CA LEU A 240 11.97 17.45 -13.63
C LEU A 240 13.47 17.16 -13.46
N PHE A 241 13.84 16.25 -12.56
CA PHE A 241 15.23 15.81 -12.42
C PHE A 241 15.64 14.80 -13.48
N ASN A 242 14.74 13.92 -13.91
CA ASN A 242 14.99 12.96 -14.98
C ASN A 242 15.05 13.63 -16.36
N TRP A 243 14.33 14.72 -16.60
CA TRP A 243 14.40 15.46 -17.86
C TRP A 243 15.82 16.01 -18.11
N LYS A 244 16.49 16.51 -17.07
CA LYS A 244 17.88 16.97 -17.15
C LYS A 244 18.89 15.85 -17.41
N LYS A 245 18.56 14.60 -17.05
CA LYS A 245 19.45 13.44 -17.26
C LYS A 245 19.33 12.86 -18.68
N ASN A 246 18.14 12.93 -19.27
CA ASN A 246 17.90 12.46 -20.65
C ASN A 246 18.35 13.48 -21.72
N SER A 247 18.35 14.79 -21.41
CA SER A 247 18.85 15.79 -22.37
C SER A 247 20.37 15.81 -22.53
N ARG A 248 21.12 14.99 -21.79
CA ARG A 248 22.59 14.83 -21.93
C ARG A 248 23.03 13.60 -22.72
N LYS A 249 22.12 12.78 -23.23
CA LYS A 249 22.46 11.77 -24.24
C LYS A 249 22.36 12.42 -25.61
N LYS A 250 23.49 12.85 -26.16
CA LYS A 250 23.64 13.17 -27.59
C LYS A 250 23.23 11.94 -28.42
N PRO A 251 22.60 12.16 -29.59
CA PRO A 251 22.46 11.08 -30.56
C PRO A 251 23.88 10.61 -30.93
N GLN A 252 24.12 9.31 -30.88
CA GLN A 252 25.26 8.69 -31.54
C GLN A 252 25.01 8.81 -33.05
N ASP A 253 25.92 9.46 -33.72
CA ASP A 253 26.01 9.45 -35.20
C ASP A 253 26.08 8.00 -35.64
N ILE A 254 25.12 7.62 -36.47
CA ILE A 254 25.18 6.40 -37.27
C ILE A 254 26.11 6.74 -38.42
N ASP A 255 27.34 6.28 -38.35
CA ASP A 255 28.20 6.25 -39.51
C ASP A 255 27.65 5.19 -40.48
N ASP A 256 27.07 5.67 -41.57
CA ASP A 256 26.84 4.91 -42.78
C ASP A 256 28.24 4.62 -43.42
N ASP A 257 28.72 3.41 -43.31
CA ASP A 257 29.74 2.88 -44.22
C ASP A 257 29.03 1.91 -45.19
N ASP A 258 28.55 2.50 -46.29
CA ASP A 258 28.52 1.82 -47.57
C ASP A 258 29.96 1.65 -48.03
N ASP A 259 30.38 0.41 -48.27
CA ASP A 259 31.17 0.06 -49.49
C ASP A 259 31.57 -1.44 -49.49
N GLU A 260 31.23 -2.05 -50.65
CA GLU A 260 31.66 -3.33 -51.26
C GLU A 260 30.90 -4.60 -50.90
#